data_af9d9859d61f610c435a861a62226d45
#
_entry.id   af9d9859d61f610c435a861a62226d45
#
_cell.length_a   1.000
_cell.length_b   1.000
_cell.length_c   1.000
_cell.angle_alpha   90.00
_cell.angle_beta   90.00
_cell.angle_gamma   90.00
#
_symmetry.space_group_name_H-M   'P 1'
#
loop_
_entity.id
_entity.type
_entity.pdbx_description
1 polymer ?
#
loop_
_entity_poly.entity_id
_entity_poly.type
_entity_poly.pdbx_seq_one_letter_code
_entity_poly.pdbx_strand_id
1 'polypeptide(L)'
;MCRPCQATNRVLTSPVPPLVCVAAAMQQLHAYWRMSYIEAPKPSHNGRLFAELPAQGDDRAALILHRTRFSYLVLNRFPYNPGHLLAVPFRAVADPVDLEPAERADLMEIIVVGQQVLRAAVNPDGFNIGFNLGSAAGGSIAHLHAHIVPRWTGDTNFMPVIGQTRVLPQALESTYDRLVAVLPGVLAGKGRSPARGPKSKRRVRKTR
;
A
#
# COMPACT_ATOMS: atom_id res chain seq x y z
N MET A 1 33.55 75.79 -26.28
CA MET A 1 32.76 75.65 -25.03
C MET A 1 31.72 74.54 -25.26
N CYS A 2 32.03 73.35 -24.83
CA CYS A 2 31.11 72.18 -24.94
C CYS A 2 30.27 72.10 -23.70
N ARG A 3 28.94 71.98 -23.86
CA ARG A 3 27.98 71.71 -22.76
C ARG A 3 27.97 70.19 -22.43
N PRO A 4 27.93 69.79 -21.16
CA PRO A 4 27.90 68.42 -20.80
C PRO A 4 26.52 67.86 -21.02
N CYS A 5 26.48 66.66 -21.58
CA CYS A 5 25.28 65.79 -21.76
C CYS A 5 24.87 65.23 -20.43
N GLN A 6 23.66 65.55 -19.93
CA GLN A 6 23.08 64.92 -18.74
C GLN A 6 22.41 63.59 -19.12
N ALA A 7 23.00 62.47 -18.69
CA ALA A 7 22.38 61.17 -18.75
C ALA A 7 21.31 61.02 -17.68
N THR A 8 20.03 60.98 -18.07
CA THR A 8 18.93 60.66 -17.19
C THR A 8 18.85 59.14 -17.02
N ASN A 9 19.29 58.62 -15.87
CA ASN A 9 19.08 57.25 -15.44
C ASN A 9 17.59 57.04 -15.10
N ARG A 10 16.78 56.59 -16.03
CA ARG A 10 15.46 56.06 -15.76
C ARG A 10 15.58 54.60 -15.28
N VAL A 11 15.53 54.40 -13.98
CA VAL A 11 15.32 53.08 -13.38
C VAL A 11 13.88 52.72 -13.66
N LEU A 12 13.65 51.76 -14.57
CA LEU A 12 12.37 51.12 -14.80
C LEU A 12 12.09 50.15 -13.64
N THR A 13 11.46 50.61 -12.58
CA THR A 13 10.89 49.75 -11.56
C THR A 13 9.55 49.23 -12.06
N SER A 14 9.52 48.10 -12.73
CA SER A 14 8.29 47.36 -12.94
C SER A 14 7.89 46.75 -11.59
N PRO A 15 6.64 46.95 -11.13
CA PRO A 15 6.15 46.29 -9.92
C PRO A 15 6.09 44.79 -10.20
N VAL A 16 6.87 44.01 -9.44
CA VAL A 16 6.70 42.54 -9.38
C VAL A 16 5.30 42.28 -8.83
N PRO A 17 4.43 41.56 -9.55
CA PRO A 17 3.12 41.26 -9.00
C PRO A 17 3.29 40.44 -7.71
N PRO A 18 2.44 40.68 -6.68
CA PRO A 18 2.52 39.90 -5.46
C PRO A 18 2.32 38.42 -5.81
N LEU A 19 3.24 37.58 -5.31
CA LEU A 19 3.04 36.13 -5.30
C LEU A 19 1.77 35.84 -4.54
N VAL A 20 0.66 35.70 -5.27
CA VAL A 20 -0.59 35.15 -4.70
C VAL A 20 -0.30 33.68 -4.44
N CYS A 21 0.01 33.36 -3.19
CA CYS A 21 0.05 32.00 -2.72
C CYS A 21 -1.40 31.48 -2.78
N VAL A 22 -1.82 30.96 -3.93
CA VAL A 22 -3.04 30.21 -4.05
C VAL A 22 -2.80 28.93 -3.25
N ALA A 23 -3.22 28.92 -2.00
CA ALA A 23 -3.35 27.70 -1.24
C ALA A 23 -4.26 26.79 -2.08
N ALA A 24 -3.66 25.83 -2.80
CA ALA A 24 -4.41 24.81 -3.50
C ALA A 24 -5.24 24.08 -2.43
N ALA A 25 -6.55 24.36 -2.39
CA ALA A 25 -7.46 23.64 -1.54
C ALA A 25 -7.29 22.15 -1.88
N MET A 26 -6.86 21.37 -0.89
CA MET A 26 -6.67 19.94 -1.05
C MET A 26 -8.03 19.35 -1.42
N GLN A 27 -8.20 18.96 -2.70
CA GLN A 27 -9.43 18.32 -3.15
C GLN A 27 -9.50 16.95 -2.50
N GLN A 28 -10.48 16.76 -1.62
CA GLN A 28 -10.76 15.46 -1.01
C GLN A 28 -11.47 14.60 -2.05
N LEU A 29 -10.78 13.57 -2.56
CA LEU A 29 -11.40 12.53 -3.36
C LEU A 29 -12.07 11.53 -2.41
N HIS A 30 -13.40 11.52 -2.39
CA HIS A 30 -14.17 10.58 -1.60
C HIS A 30 -14.06 9.18 -2.18
N ALA A 31 -13.67 8.22 -1.34
CA ALA A 31 -13.57 6.81 -1.72
C ALA A 31 -14.95 6.11 -1.62
N TYR A 32 -15.90 6.51 -2.46
CA TYR A 32 -17.29 6.01 -2.43
C TYR A 32 -17.39 4.48 -2.52
N TRP A 33 -16.44 3.79 -3.17
CA TRP A 33 -16.39 2.31 -3.21
C TRP A 33 -16.14 1.67 -1.84
N ARG A 34 -15.60 2.41 -0.86
CA ARG A 34 -15.47 1.93 0.52
C ARG A 34 -16.77 2.07 1.29
N MET A 35 -17.69 2.94 0.85
CA MET A 35 -18.96 3.14 1.55
C MET A 35 -19.80 1.87 1.56
N SER A 36 -19.88 1.14 0.44
CA SER A 36 -20.57 -0.15 0.39
C SER A 36 -19.96 -1.19 1.36
N TYR A 37 -18.67 -1.14 1.60
CA TYR A 37 -17.99 -1.97 2.61
C TYR A 37 -18.23 -1.45 4.04
N ILE A 38 -18.29 -0.12 4.21
CA ILE A 38 -18.53 0.52 5.52
C ILE A 38 -19.99 0.36 5.92
N GLU A 39 -20.92 0.49 4.97
CA GLU A 39 -22.37 0.44 5.15
C GLU A 39 -22.94 -0.99 5.09
N ALA A 40 -22.23 -1.93 4.46
CA ALA A 40 -22.64 -3.33 4.46
C ALA A 40 -22.80 -3.82 5.90
N PRO A 41 -23.87 -4.57 6.22
CA PRO A 41 -24.01 -5.23 7.50
C PRO A 41 -22.73 -6.03 7.75
N LYS A 42 -21.93 -5.58 8.73
CA LYS A 42 -20.70 -6.30 9.07
C LYS A 42 -21.14 -7.66 9.56
N PRO A 43 -20.69 -8.77 8.92
CA PRO A 43 -20.99 -10.08 9.44
C PRO A 43 -20.55 -10.07 10.90
N SER A 44 -21.43 -10.58 11.79
CA SER A 44 -21.25 -10.54 13.24
C SER A 44 -20.14 -11.50 13.70
N HIS A 45 -18.95 -11.36 13.13
CA HIS A 45 -17.76 -12.11 13.55
C HIS A 45 -17.20 -11.61 14.89
N ASN A 46 -17.93 -10.74 15.62
CA ASN A 46 -17.57 -10.22 16.95
C ASN A 46 -16.07 -9.83 17.08
N GLY A 47 -15.44 -9.34 16.00
CA GLY A 47 -14.00 -9.08 15.95
C GLY A 47 -13.12 -10.34 15.85
N ARG A 48 -13.69 -11.54 15.76
CA ARG A 48 -12.96 -12.82 15.77
C ARG A 48 -12.55 -13.34 14.39
N LEU A 49 -12.86 -12.62 13.31
CA LEU A 49 -12.58 -13.07 11.94
C LEU A 49 -11.15 -13.62 11.78
N PHE A 50 -10.15 -12.88 12.22
CA PHE A 50 -8.75 -13.26 12.08
C PHE A 50 -8.30 -14.36 13.08
N ALA A 51 -9.01 -14.55 14.17
CA ALA A 51 -8.78 -15.67 15.07
C ALA A 51 -9.39 -16.98 14.55
N GLU A 52 -10.51 -16.89 13.82
CA GLU A 52 -11.25 -18.03 13.29
C GLU A 52 -10.70 -18.54 11.95
N LEU A 53 -10.16 -17.66 11.09
CA LEU A 53 -9.59 -18.04 9.79
C LEU A 53 -8.59 -19.21 9.89
N PRO A 54 -7.55 -19.15 10.75
CA PRO A 54 -6.58 -20.23 10.84
C PRO A 54 -7.14 -21.52 11.48
N ALA A 55 -8.28 -21.46 12.16
CA ALA A 55 -8.92 -22.60 12.78
C ALA A 55 -9.77 -23.44 11.80
N GLN A 56 -10.05 -22.94 10.59
CA GLN A 56 -10.87 -23.63 9.58
C GLN A 56 -10.19 -24.88 9.00
N GLY A 57 -8.87 -25.01 9.14
CA GLY A 57 -8.12 -26.19 8.67
C GLY A 57 -7.89 -26.26 7.15
N ASP A 58 -8.43 -25.34 6.38
CA ASP A 58 -8.23 -25.21 4.93
C ASP A 58 -7.59 -23.86 4.59
N ASP A 59 -6.27 -23.84 4.44
CA ASP A 59 -5.50 -22.63 4.15
C ASP A 59 -5.87 -22.01 2.79
N ARG A 60 -6.23 -22.85 1.81
CA ARG A 60 -6.63 -22.37 0.51
C ARG A 60 -7.97 -21.65 0.56
N ALA A 61 -8.98 -22.23 1.22
CA ALA A 61 -10.28 -21.59 1.39
C ALA A 61 -10.20 -20.33 2.24
N ALA A 62 -9.31 -20.31 3.24
CA ALA A 62 -9.01 -19.16 4.08
C ALA A 62 -8.08 -18.13 3.40
N LEU A 63 -7.49 -18.45 2.25
CA LEU A 63 -6.48 -17.66 1.53
C LEU A 63 -5.19 -17.44 2.34
N ILE A 64 -4.85 -18.34 3.26
CA ILE A 64 -3.62 -18.30 4.06
C ILE A 64 -2.48 -18.85 3.23
N LEU A 65 -1.42 -18.04 3.01
CA LEU A 65 -0.25 -18.42 2.24
C LEU A 65 0.81 -19.13 3.08
N HIS A 66 0.99 -18.67 4.32
CA HIS A 66 2.08 -19.12 5.19
C HIS A 66 1.72 -18.94 6.65
N ARG A 67 2.25 -19.83 7.51
CA ARG A 67 2.13 -19.76 8.97
C ARG A 67 3.52 -19.81 9.58
N THR A 68 3.77 -18.98 10.57
CA THR A 68 4.94 -19.02 11.45
C THR A 68 4.52 -19.52 12.82
N ARG A 69 5.38 -19.33 13.80
CA ARG A 69 5.05 -19.72 15.19
C ARG A 69 3.96 -18.85 15.80
N PHE A 70 3.96 -17.54 15.52
CA PHE A 70 3.08 -16.58 16.19
C PHE A 70 2.17 -15.81 15.25
N SER A 71 2.37 -15.94 13.93
CA SER A 71 1.65 -15.16 12.94
C SER A 71 1.30 -15.98 11.70
N TYR A 72 0.43 -15.44 10.85
CA TYR A 72 0.15 -16.00 9.53
C TYR A 72 0.02 -14.90 8.48
N LEU A 73 0.30 -15.26 7.23
CA LEU A 73 0.22 -14.41 6.05
C LEU A 73 -1.02 -14.79 5.24
N VAL A 74 -1.92 -13.86 4.99
CA VAL A 74 -3.20 -14.12 4.30
C VAL A 74 -3.43 -13.12 3.17
N LEU A 75 -3.99 -13.57 2.05
CA LEU A 75 -4.45 -12.69 0.98
C LEU A 75 -5.74 -11.99 1.38
N ASN A 76 -5.74 -10.67 1.30
CA ASN A 76 -6.92 -9.87 1.67
C ASN A 76 -8.06 -10.11 0.67
N ARG A 77 -9.25 -10.51 1.17
CA ARG A 77 -10.46 -10.68 0.35
C ARG A 77 -10.99 -9.38 -0.24
N PHE A 78 -10.67 -8.24 0.41
CA PHE A 78 -11.06 -6.90 -0.02
C PHE A 78 -9.82 -6.04 -0.33
N PRO A 79 -9.04 -6.39 -1.37
CA PRO A 79 -7.73 -5.81 -1.58
C PRO A 79 -7.80 -4.34 -2.00
N TYR A 80 -6.85 -3.52 -1.56
CA TYR A 80 -6.64 -2.17 -2.09
C TYR A 80 -6.05 -2.23 -3.49
N ASN A 81 -5.08 -3.14 -3.70
CA ASN A 81 -4.45 -3.45 -4.98
C ASN A 81 -4.34 -4.98 -5.12
N PRO A 82 -4.22 -5.52 -6.34
CA PRO A 82 -3.97 -6.95 -6.54
C PRO A 82 -2.75 -7.43 -5.75
N GLY A 83 -2.91 -8.55 -5.03
CA GLY A 83 -1.84 -9.07 -4.18
C GLY A 83 -1.71 -8.41 -2.82
N HIS A 84 -2.69 -7.62 -2.37
CA HIS A 84 -2.70 -7.06 -1.02
C HIS A 84 -2.72 -8.17 0.04
N LEU A 85 -1.62 -8.31 0.78
CA LEU A 85 -1.47 -9.28 1.86
C LEU A 85 -1.69 -8.63 3.22
N LEU A 86 -2.10 -9.46 4.18
CA LEU A 86 -2.16 -9.12 5.59
C LEU A 86 -1.25 -10.08 6.37
N ALA A 87 -0.45 -9.54 7.27
CA ALA A 87 0.30 -10.30 8.27
C ALA A 87 -0.41 -10.15 9.62
N VAL A 88 -0.84 -11.26 10.21
CA VAL A 88 -1.75 -11.29 11.35
C VAL A 88 -1.17 -12.17 12.46
N PRO A 89 -1.04 -11.70 13.71
CA PRO A 89 -0.68 -12.55 14.83
C PRO A 89 -1.83 -13.51 15.17
N PHE A 90 -1.52 -14.72 15.62
CA PHE A 90 -2.56 -15.66 16.09
C PHE A 90 -3.26 -15.15 17.34
N ARG A 91 -2.51 -14.48 18.22
CA ARG A 91 -3.07 -13.90 19.43
C ARG A 91 -3.87 -12.64 19.09
N ALA A 92 -5.14 -12.61 19.46
CA ALA A 92 -6.03 -11.49 19.23
C ALA A 92 -5.69 -10.31 20.13
N VAL A 93 -4.87 -9.40 19.63
CA VAL A 93 -4.53 -8.11 20.25
C VAL A 93 -4.93 -6.99 19.29
N ALA A 94 -5.14 -5.79 19.80
CA ALA A 94 -5.51 -4.64 18.97
C ALA A 94 -4.32 -3.76 18.62
N ASP A 95 -3.25 -3.80 19.40
CA ASP A 95 -2.09 -2.91 19.30
C ASP A 95 -0.77 -3.71 19.35
N PRO A 96 0.27 -3.32 18.59
CA PRO A 96 1.59 -3.94 18.67
C PRO A 96 2.26 -3.87 20.05
N VAL A 97 1.88 -2.91 20.89
CA VAL A 97 2.42 -2.79 22.26
C VAL A 97 2.03 -3.97 23.15
N ASP A 98 0.88 -4.63 22.84
CA ASP A 98 0.37 -5.79 23.57
C ASP A 98 1.05 -7.10 23.16
N LEU A 99 1.85 -7.11 22.10
CA LEU A 99 2.60 -8.27 21.66
C LEU A 99 3.89 -8.44 22.50
N GLU A 100 4.26 -9.68 22.77
CA GLU A 100 5.56 -10.00 23.35
C GLU A 100 6.69 -9.70 22.34
N PRO A 101 7.95 -9.45 22.79
CA PRO A 101 9.07 -9.18 21.89
C PRO A 101 9.27 -10.23 20.80
N ALA A 102 9.08 -11.51 21.13
CA ALA A 102 9.21 -12.62 20.18
C ALA A 102 8.08 -12.62 19.13
N GLU A 103 6.86 -12.25 19.52
CA GLU A 103 5.73 -12.12 18.60
C GLU A 103 5.92 -10.93 17.63
N ARG A 104 6.43 -9.79 18.14
CA ARG A 104 6.77 -8.64 17.29
C ARG A 104 7.86 -8.97 16.28
N ALA A 105 8.89 -9.72 16.69
CA ALA A 105 9.95 -10.16 15.79
C ALA A 105 9.40 -11.09 14.70
N ASP A 106 8.59 -12.07 15.07
CA ASP A 106 7.93 -13.00 14.14
C ASP A 106 7.01 -12.28 13.14
N LEU A 107 6.23 -11.31 13.64
CA LEU A 107 5.34 -10.49 12.80
C LEU A 107 6.14 -9.66 11.78
N MET A 108 7.30 -9.13 12.15
CA MET A 108 8.16 -8.42 11.22
C MET A 108 8.76 -9.37 10.18
N GLU A 109 9.22 -10.56 10.59
CA GLU A 109 9.75 -11.55 9.66
C GLU A 109 8.72 -12.01 8.64
N ILE A 110 7.47 -12.27 9.04
CA ILE A 110 6.42 -12.68 8.11
C ILE A 110 6.02 -11.53 7.16
N ILE A 111 6.11 -10.28 7.58
CA ILE A 111 5.96 -9.10 6.70
C ILE A 111 7.05 -9.11 5.63
N VAL A 112 8.30 -9.39 5.99
CA VAL A 112 9.42 -9.49 5.05
C VAL A 112 9.20 -10.64 4.07
N VAL A 113 8.76 -11.81 4.53
CA VAL A 113 8.37 -12.93 3.67
C VAL A 113 7.29 -12.51 2.68
N GLY A 114 6.22 -11.86 3.13
CA GLY A 114 5.13 -11.36 2.27
C GLY A 114 5.64 -10.41 1.20
N GLN A 115 6.53 -9.48 1.56
CA GLN A 115 7.16 -8.57 0.62
C GLN A 115 7.99 -9.31 -0.44
N GLN A 116 8.77 -10.32 -0.04
CA GLN A 116 9.58 -11.12 -0.96
C GLN A 116 8.72 -11.95 -1.91
N VAL A 117 7.64 -12.56 -1.41
CA VAL A 117 6.66 -13.30 -2.22
C VAL A 117 6.05 -12.40 -3.29
N LEU A 118 5.60 -11.20 -2.90
CA LEU A 118 5.05 -10.23 -3.85
C LEU A 118 6.08 -9.77 -4.88
N ARG A 119 7.33 -9.54 -4.48
CA ARG A 119 8.41 -9.22 -5.44
C ARG A 119 8.62 -10.33 -6.46
N ALA A 120 8.66 -11.58 -6.00
CA ALA A 120 8.88 -12.74 -6.88
C ALA A 120 7.67 -12.99 -7.80
N ALA A 121 6.45 -12.85 -7.28
CA ALA A 121 5.25 -13.18 -8.02
C ALA A 121 4.79 -12.08 -8.98
N VAL A 122 4.76 -10.80 -8.55
CA VAL A 122 4.07 -9.72 -9.28
C VAL A 122 4.96 -8.52 -9.60
N ASN A 123 6.23 -8.53 -9.14
CA ASN A 123 7.25 -7.53 -9.45
C ASN A 123 6.77 -6.08 -9.30
N PRO A 124 6.32 -5.64 -8.11
CA PRO A 124 5.86 -4.28 -7.90
C PRO A 124 7.01 -3.27 -7.92
N ASP A 125 6.70 -2.00 -8.22
CA ASP A 125 7.67 -0.89 -8.16
C ASP A 125 7.94 -0.45 -6.71
N GLY A 126 6.98 -0.67 -5.78
CA GLY A 126 7.07 -0.28 -4.38
C GLY A 126 6.04 -0.97 -3.49
N PHE A 127 6.01 -0.59 -2.22
CA PHE A 127 5.05 -1.10 -1.23
C PHE A 127 4.57 0.01 -0.31
N ASN A 128 3.31 -0.10 0.13
CA ASN A 128 2.85 0.53 1.36
C ASN A 128 2.69 -0.57 2.41
N ILE A 129 3.41 -0.44 3.53
CA ILE A 129 3.40 -1.40 4.63
C ILE A 129 3.09 -0.65 5.92
N GLY A 130 2.14 -1.13 6.73
CA GLY A 130 1.77 -0.47 7.97
C GLY A 130 0.53 -1.04 8.62
N PHE A 131 0.16 -0.45 9.75
CA PHE A 131 -1.00 -0.81 10.58
C PHE A 131 -2.02 0.32 10.60
N ASN A 132 -3.29 -0.04 10.70
CA ASN A 132 -4.38 0.89 11.01
C ASN A 132 -4.82 0.64 12.46
N LEU A 133 -4.34 1.45 13.40
CA LEU A 133 -4.64 1.29 14.82
C LEU A 133 -5.83 2.18 15.21
N GLY A 134 -6.90 1.55 15.65
CA GLY A 134 -8.14 2.22 16.03
C GLY A 134 -9.00 2.67 14.84
N SER A 135 -10.26 2.98 15.12
CA SER A 135 -11.26 3.33 14.11
C SER A 135 -10.95 4.65 13.38
N ALA A 136 -10.37 5.62 14.06
CA ALA A 136 -9.97 6.91 13.49
C ALA A 136 -8.87 6.77 12.42
N ALA A 137 -8.02 5.73 12.54
CA ALA A 137 -7.01 5.40 11.55
C ALA A 137 -7.51 4.43 10.45
N GLY A 138 -8.81 4.11 10.43
CA GLY A 138 -9.41 3.20 9.47
C GLY A 138 -9.34 1.72 9.86
N GLY A 139 -8.98 1.41 11.11
CA GLY A 139 -9.04 0.05 11.67
C GLY A 139 -10.49 -0.39 11.81
N SER A 140 -10.95 -1.32 10.95
CA SER A 140 -12.32 -1.84 10.97
C SER A 140 -12.48 -3.11 11.80
N ILE A 141 -11.38 -3.78 12.13
CA ILE A 141 -11.33 -5.03 12.90
C ILE A 141 -10.35 -4.81 14.06
N ALA A 142 -10.84 -5.07 15.29
CA ALA A 142 -10.04 -4.91 16.51
C ALA A 142 -9.06 -6.09 16.74
N HIS A 143 -8.50 -6.63 15.68
CA HIS A 143 -7.44 -7.64 15.71
C HIS A 143 -6.30 -7.10 14.85
N LEU A 144 -5.12 -6.97 15.46
CA LEU A 144 -3.93 -6.41 14.82
C LEU A 144 -3.62 -7.13 13.50
N HIS A 145 -3.40 -6.34 12.47
CA HIS A 145 -2.95 -6.86 11.18
C HIS A 145 -2.14 -5.79 10.44
N ALA A 146 -1.01 -6.21 9.90
CA ALA A 146 -0.19 -5.36 9.04
C ALA A 146 -0.65 -5.51 7.59
N HIS A 147 -0.88 -4.39 6.93
CA HIS A 147 -1.11 -4.34 5.50
C HIS A 147 0.21 -4.38 4.73
N ILE A 148 0.28 -5.20 3.68
CA ILE A 148 1.39 -5.25 2.73
C ILE A 148 0.79 -5.05 1.33
N VAL A 149 0.83 -3.81 0.86
CA VAL A 149 0.17 -3.40 -0.39
C VAL A 149 1.22 -3.15 -1.46
N PRO A 150 1.27 -3.99 -2.51
CA PRO A 150 2.17 -3.75 -3.63
C PRO A 150 1.68 -2.55 -4.45
N ARG A 151 2.63 -1.78 -4.97
CA ARG A 151 2.38 -0.55 -5.71
C ARG A 151 3.12 -0.55 -7.04
N TRP A 152 2.47 -0.01 -8.06
CA TRP A 152 3.06 0.19 -9.39
C TRP A 152 2.91 1.65 -9.80
N THR A 153 3.87 2.14 -10.57
CA THR A 153 3.80 3.49 -11.14
C THR A 153 2.53 3.61 -12.00
N GLY A 154 1.64 4.54 -11.64
CA GLY A 154 0.36 4.74 -12.33
C GLY A 154 -0.76 3.78 -11.88
N ASP A 155 -0.62 3.07 -10.78
CA ASP A 155 -1.67 2.18 -10.24
C ASP A 155 -2.89 2.93 -9.71
N THR A 156 -2.76 4.21 -9.45
CA THR A 156 -3.87 5.10 -9.12
C THR A 156 -4.45 5.67 -10.41
N ASN A 157 -5.70 5.37 -10.71
CA ASN A 157 -6.40 5.84 -11.90
C ASN A 157 -7.74 6.50 -11.52
N PHE A 158 -8.44 7.05 -12.51
CA PHE A 158 -9.69 7.77 -12.33
C PHE A 158 -10.92 6.86 -12.20
N MET A 159 -10.82 5.57 -12.51
CA MET A 159 -11.97 4.64 -12.52
C MET A 159 -12.74 4.56 -11.21
N PRO A 160 -12.08 4.55 -10.02
CA PRO A 160 -12.79 4.59 -8.75
C PRO A 160 -13.63 5.86 -8.57
N VAL A 161 -13.17 6.98 -9.15
CA VAL A 161 -13.83 8.30 -9.02
C VAL A 161 -15.00 8.42 -10.00
N ILE A 162 -14.83 8.03 -11.27
CA ILE A 162 -15.82 8.21 -12.32
C ILE A 162 -16.77 7.01 -12.39
N GLY A 163 -16.24 5.78 -12.28
CA GLY A 163 -17.00 4.55 -12.49
C GLY A 163 -17.51 3.89 -11.22
N GLN A 164 -17.17 4.41 -10.04
CA GLN A 164 -17.41 3.74 -8.74
C GLN A 164 -16.99 2.25 -8.77
N THR A 165 -16.04 1.93 -9.64
CA THR A 165 -15.62 0.57 -9.96
C THR A 165 -14.11 0.45 -9.81
N ARG A 166 -13.67 -0.60 -9.13
CA ARG A 166 -12.27 -0.97 -9.08
C ARG A 166 -12.04 -2.12 -10.06
N VAL A 167 -11.19 -1.90 -11.04
CA VAL A 167 -10.74 -2.97 -11.93
C VAL A 167 -9.69 -3.79 -11.20
N LEU A 168 -10.04 -5.01 -10.79
CA LEU A 168 -9.07 -6.00 -10.31
C LEU A 168 -8.64 -6.83 -11.53
N PRO A 169 -7.37 -6.75 -11.96
CA PRO A 169 -6.92 -7.42 -13.18
C PRO A 169 -6.82 -8.94 -13.05
N GLN A 170 -7.00 -9.50 -11.86
CA GLN A 170 -6.90 -10.93 -11.60
C GLN A 170 -7.86 -11.36 -10.48
N ALA A 171 -8.49 -12.54 -10.63
CA ALA A 171 -9.31 -13.16 -9.59
C ALA A 171 -8.47 -13.50 -8.36
N LEU A 172 -9.10 -13.51 -7.17
CA LEU A 172 -8.40 -13.79 -5.90
C LEU A 172 -7.72 -15.16 -5.90
N GLU A 173 -8.40 -16.18 -6.39
CA GLU A 173 -7.90 -17.57 -6.43
C GLU A 173 -6.66 -17.69 -7.29
N SER A 174 -6.67 -17.10 -8.48
CA SER A 174 -5.49 -17.12 -9.37
C SER A 174 -4.35 -16.27 -8.83
N THR A 175 -4.65 -15.20 -8.09
CA THR A 175 -3.63 -14.43 -7.37
C THR A 175 -3.03 -15.27 -6.23
N TYR A 176 -3.86 -15.95 -5.45
CA TYR A 176 -3.42 -16.85 -4.39
C TYR A 176 -2.49 -17.94 -4.93
N ASP A 177 -2.89 -18.65 -5.98
CA ASP A 177 -2.10 -19.72 -6.58
C ASP A 177 -0.74 -19.23 -7.06
N ARG A 178 -0.71 -18.07 -7.69
CA ARG A 178 0.53 -17.43 -8.14
C ARG A 178 1.47 -17.08 -6.99
N LEU A 179 0.94 -16.61 -5.86
CA LEU A 179 1.73 -16.26 -4.67
C LEU A 179 2.27 -17.51 -3.97
N VAL A 180 1.43 -18.54 -3.83
CA VAL A 180 1.83 -19.84 -3.22
C VAL A 180 2.90 -20.53 -4.04
N ALA A 181 2.84 -20.48 -5.38
CA ALA A 181 3.81 -21.12 -6.25
C ALA A 181 5.26 -20.63 -6.05
N VAL A 182 5.45 -19.37 -5.66
CA VAL A 182 6.80 -18.79 -5.44
C VAL A 182 7.28 -18.92 -3.99
N LEU A 183 6.38 -19.19 -3.05
CA LEU A 183 6.68 -19.22 -1.62
C LEU A 183 7.81 -20.19 -1.23
N PRO A 184 7.89 -21.44 -1.73
CA PRO A 184 8.97 -22.36 -1.39
C PRO A 184 10.36 -21.80 -1.75
N GLY A 185 10.47 -21.13 -2.91
CA GLY A 185 11.71 -20.47 -3.34
C GLY A 185 12.11 -19.31 -2.43
N VAL A 186 11.15 -18.54 -1.95
CA VAL A 186 11.39 -17.44 -1.01
C VAL A 186 11.87 -17.96 0.33
N LEU A 187 11.21 -18.97 0.89
CA LEU A 187 11.58 -19.57 2.18
C LEU A 187 12.96 -20.27 2.14
N ALA A 188 13.34 -20.81 0.96
CA ALA A 188 14.68 -21.39 0.73
C ALA A 188 15.79 -20.32 0.53
N GLY A 189 15.50 -19.04 0.71
CA GLY A 189 16.46 -17.94 0.54
C GLY A 189 16.79 -17.58 -0.90
N LYS A 190 16.14 -18.20 -1.90
CA LYS A 190 16.33 -17.92 -3.33
C LYS A 190 15.61 -16.63 -3.79
N GLY A 191 14.83 -16.00 -2.91
CA GLY A 191 13.99 -14.82 -3.20
C GLY A 191 14.70 -13.46 -3.07
N ARG A 192 16.00 -13.42 -2.78
CA ARG A 192 16.78 -12.16 -2.76
C ARG A 192 17.12 -11.70 -4.18
N SER A 193 16.13 -11.16 -4.89
CA SER A 193 16.44 -10.34 -6.06
C SER A 193 17.05 -9.01 -5.56
N PRO A 194 18.21 -8.57 -6.08
CA PRO A 194 18.77 -7.28 -5.68
C PRO A 194 17.77 -6.17 -5.96
N ALA A 195 17.65 -5.24 -5.02
CA ALA A 195 16.82 -4.05 -5.19
C ALA A 195 17.18 -3.39 -6.54
N ARG A 196 16.22 -3.31 -7.45
CA ARG A 196 16.42 -2.53 -8.68
C ARG A 196 16.61 -1.07 -8.26
N GLY A 197 17.80 -0.56 -8.48
CA GLY A 197 18.09 0.86 -8.37
C GLY A 197 17.09 1.68 -9.21
N PRO A 198 16.88 2.97 -8.88
CA PRO A 198 15.92 3.83 -9.58
C PRO A 198 16.17 3.76 -11.08
N LYS A 199 15.11 3.40 -11.84
CA LYS A 199 15.18 3.37 -13.31
C LYS A 199 15.62 4.75 -13.79
N SER A 200 16.78 4.85 -14.39
CA SER A 200 17.31 6.06 -15.02
C SER A 200 16.24 6.62 -15.96
N LYS A 201 15.85 7.88 -15.77
CA LYS A 201 14.92 8.59 -16.65
C LYS A 201 15.50 8.58 -18.06
N ARG A 202 14.89 7.83 -18.97
CA ARG A 202 15.22 7.82 -20.38
C ARG A 202 15.09 9.26 -20.91
N ARG A 203 16.23 9.89 -21.20
CA ARG A 203 16.31 11.24 -21.75
C ARG A 203 15.60 11.20 -23.12
N VAL A 204 14.43 11.81 -23.21
CA VAL A 204 13.78 12.05 -24.50
C VAL A 204 14.66 13.04 -25.26
N ARG A 205 15.34 12.56 -26.30
CA ARG A 205 16.02 13.42 -27.27
C ARG A 205 14.94 14.21 -27.99
N LYS A 206 14.87 15.52 -27.73
CA LYS A 206 14.15 16.44 -28.61
C LYS A 206 14.96 16.53 -29.91
N THR A 207 14.43 15.95 -30.96
CA THR A 207 14.85 16.28 -32.36
C THR A 207 14.28 17.65 -32.67
N ARG A 208 15.16 18.50 -33.17
CA ARG A 208 14.82 19.83 -33.73
C ARG A 208 14.12 19.64 -35.07
#